data_f059c848da396c99f4314f7f60a8c908
#
_entry.id   f059c848da396c99f4314f7f60a8c908
#
_cell.length_a   1.000
_cell.length_b   1.000
_cell.length_c   1.000
_cell.angle_alpha   90.00
_cell.angle_beta   90.00
_cell.angle_gamma   90.00
#
_symmetry.space_group_name_H-M   'P 1'
#
loop_
_entity.id
_entity.type
_entity.pdbx_description
1 polymer ?
#
loop_
_entity_poly.entity_id
_entity_poly.type
_entity_poly.pdbx_seq_one_letter_code
_entity_poly.pdbx_strand_id
1 'polypeptide(L)'
;MTTTIKKGQKVWWDDPVQGKSGEYDVLAVDHTRNIVQIGDGEQTFELSPEHLEITCPVSEEDRQQVDKLKEHYRTLGKQGLEVIRDIVSRFDEEEFSVEGYSVPVCDEDRDPCYVYGFSVKDGKLCASLDYDSGDIREVPVDSLRIGEIFDAFCELIENL
;
A
#
# COMPACT_ATOMS: atom_id res chain seq x y z
N MET A 1 17.57 -24.50 11.83
CA MET A 1 16.72 -23.54 12.60
C MET A 1 15.30 -24.06 12.59
N THR A 2 14.73 -24.33 13.72
CA THR A 2 13.34 -24.76 13.82
C THR A 2 12.48 -23.53 13.60
N THR A 3 11.88 -23.41 12.43
CA THR A 3 10.99 -22.28 12.12
C THR A 3 9.72 -22.45 12.94
N THR A 4 9.49 -21.54 13.88
CA THR A 4 8.32 -21.60 14.76
C THR A 4 7.07 -21.23 13.96
N ILE A 5 6.11 -22.13 13.87
CA ILE A 5 4.81 -21.88 13.23
C ILE A 5 4.02 -20.86 14.07
N LYS A 6 3.39 -19.90 13.40
CA LYS A 6 2.59 -18.84 14.02
C LYS A 6 1.20 -18.75 13.40
N LYS A 7 0.24 -18.28 14.19
CA LYS A 7 -1.13 -18.01 13.71
C LYS A 7 -1.13 -17.07 12.49
N GLY A 8 -1.98 -17.37 11.51
CA GLY A 8 -2.15 -16.62 10.29
C GLY A 8 -1.18 -16.97 9.17
N GLN A 9 -0.18 -17.79 9.42
CA GLN A 9 0.68 -18.37 8.39
C GLN A 9 -0.09 -19.41 7.56
N LYS A 10 0.42 -19.73 6.36
CA LYS A 10 -0.07 -20.86 5.58
C LYS A 10 0.92 -22.00 5.66
N VAL A 11 0.38 -23.20 5.74
CA VAL A 11 1.15 -24.44 5.84
C VAL A 11 0.63 -25.48 4.85
N TRP A 12 1.52 -26.30 4.32
CA TRP A 12 1.19 -27.52 3.60
C TRP A 12 1.14 -28.67 4.59
N TRP A 13 0.09 -29.45 4.49
CA TRP A 13 -0.03 -30.74 5.20
C TRP A 13 -0.17 -31.85 4.17
N ASP A 14 0.68 -32.87 4.31
CA ASP A 14 0.58 -34.11 3.54
C ASP A 14 -0.14 -35.17 4.39
N ASP A 15 -1.40 -35.45 4.02
CA ASP A 15 -2.20 -36.47 4.70
C ASP A 15 -2.09 -37.82 3.98
N PRO A 16 -1.31 -38.79 4.52
CA PRO A 16 -1.09 -40.07 3.88
C PRO A 16 -2.28 -41.01 3.98
N VAL A 17 -3.28 -40.71 4.80
CA VAL A 17 -4.35 -41.64 5.16
C VAL A 17 -5.69 -41.27 4.53
N GLN A 18 -6.09 -40.01 4.52
CA GLN A 18 -7.44 -39.58 4.11
C GLN A 18 -7.48 -38.83 2.82
N GLY A 19 -6.32 -38.55 2.19
CA GLY A 19 -6.22 -37.81 0.93
C GLY A 19 -6.61 -36.33 1.06
N LYS A 20 -6.46 -35.75 2.24
CA LYS A 20 -6.73 -34.34 2.53
C LYS A 20 -5.48 -33.48 2.47
N SER A 21 -4.46 -33.91 1.73
CA SER A 21 -3.25 -33.12 1.52
C SER A 21 -3.57 -31.79 0.85
N GLY A 22 -2.99 -30.70 1.33
CA GLY A 22 -3.23 -29.38 0.79
C GLY A 22 -2.63 -28.26 1.62
N GLU A 23 -2.86 -27.02 1.16
CA GLU A 23 -2.51 -25.80 1.87
C GLU A 23 -3.64 -25.39 2.81
N TYR A 24 -3.31 -25.06 4.04
CA TYR A 24 -4.23 -24.68 5.11
C TYR A 24 -3.74 -23.43 5.84
N ASP A 25 -4.68 -22.66 6.39
CA ASP A 25 -4.38 -21.54 7.28
C ASP A 25 -4.14 -22.02 8.71
N VAL A 26 -3.13 -21.47 9.37
CA VAL A 26 -2.87 -21.70 10.79
C VAL A 26 -3.83 -20.86 11.62
N LEU A 27 -4.77 -21.51 12.28
CA LEU A 27 -5.83 -20.87 13.07
C LEU A 27 -5.41 -20.62 14.52
N ALA A 28 -4.66 -21.54 15.10
CA ALA A 28 -4.14 -21.43 16.46
C ALA A 28 -2.88 -22.29 16.64
N VAL A 29 -2.06 -21.94 17.62
CA VAL A 29 -0.88 -22.71 18.02
C VAL A 29 -0.90 -22.87 19.53
N ASP A 30 -0.91 -24.12 20.00
CA ASP A 30 -0.77 -24.46 21.42
C ASP A 30 0.65 -24.99 21.68
N HIS A 31 1.51 -24.10 22.16
CA HIS A 31 2.90 -24.43 22.45
C HIS A 31 3.04 -25.39 23.62
N THR A 32 2.08 -25.45 24.55
CA THR A 32 2.11 -26.33 25.71
C THR A 32 1.86 -27.78 25.33
N ARG A 33 0.91 -27.99 24.42
CA ARG A 33 0.53 -29.29 23.89
C ARG A 33 1.28 -29.68 22.62
N ASN A 34 2.08 -28.78 22.06
CA ASN A 34 2.76 -28.94 20.78
C ASN A 34 1.78 -29.27 19.64
N ILE A 35 0.65 -28.54 19.58
CA ILE A 35 -0.41 -28.74 18.60
C ILE A 35 -0.60 -27.49 17.80
N VAL A 36 -0.76 -27.62 16.48
CA VAL A 36 -1.17 -26.57 15.54
C VAL A 36 -2.56 -26.92 15.02
N GLN A 37 -3.49 -25.99 15.16
CA GLN A 37 -4.80 -26.07 14.55
C GLN A 37 -4.75 -25.40 13.18
N ILE A 38 -5.09 -26.14 12.13
CA ILE A 38 -5.16 -25.66 10.75
C ILE A 38 -6.56 -25.78 10.19
N GLY A 39 -6.89 -25.01 9.16
CA GLY A 39 -8.21 -25.06 8.54
C GLY A 39 -8.24 -24.44 7.14
N ASP A 40 -9.27 -24.75 6.38
CA ASP A 40 -9.54 -24.24 5.02
C ASP A 40 -10.85 -23.42 4.93
N GLY A 41 -11.47 -23.14 6.08
CA GLY A 41 -12.78 -22.48 6.18
C GLY A 41 -13.96 -23.46 6.29
N GLU A 42 -13.81 -24.70 5.88
CA GLU A 42 -14.84 -25.74 5.99
C GLU A 42 -14.50 -26.78 7.06
N GLN A 43 -13.23 -27.14 7.15
CA GLN A 43 -12.74 -28.15 8.07
C GLN A 43 -11.57 -27.65 8.90
N THR A 44 -11.41 -28.20 10.10
CA THR A 44 -10.26 -27.90 10.97
C THR A 44 -9.61 -29.19 11.42
N PHE A 45 -8.28 -29.16 11.56
CA PHE A 45 -7.47 -30.28 12.00
C PHE A 45 -6.50 -29.83 13.09
N GLU A 46 -6.22 -30.72 14.04
CA GLU A 46 -5.19 -30.52 15.04
C GLU A 46 -4.03 -31.47 14.75
N LEU A 47 -2.84 -30.94 14.53
CA LEU A 47 -1.67 -31.65 14.08
C LEU A 47 -0.44 -31.24 14.86
N SER A 48 0.55 -32.15 14.91
CA SER A 48 1.89 -31.78 15.38
C SER A 48 2.60 -30.93 14.34
N PRO A 49 3.34 -29.88 14.75
CA PRO A 49 4.06 -28.98 13.82
C PRO A 49 5.04 -29.71 12.89
N GLU A 50 5.54 -30.89 13.28
CA GLU A 50 6.46 -31.70 12.48
C GLU A 50 5.86 -32.25 11.17
N HIS A 51 4.52 -32.27 11.06
CA HIS A 51 3.80 -32.70 9.86
C HIS A 51 3.43 -31.55 8.93
N LEU A 52 3.88 -30.34 9.24
CA LEU A 52 3.49 -29.11 8.53
C LEU A 52 4.72 -28.41 7.94
N GLU A 53 4.61 -28.02 6.67
CA GLU A 53 5.60 -27.20 5.98
C GLU A 53 5.04 -25.79 5.78
N ILE A 54 5.78 -24.75 6.20
CA ILE A 54 5.34 -23.36 6.01
C ILE A 54 5.45 -22.99 4.54
N THR A 55 4.31 -22.66 3.91
CA THR A 55 4.24 -22.18 2.53
C THR A 55 4.16 -20.65 2.43
N CYS A 56 3.55 -20.00 3.44
CA CYS A 56 3.57 -18.55 3.58
C CYS A 56 3.98 -18.16 5.01
N PRO A 57 5.14 -17.52 5.20
CA PRO A 57 5.67 -17.20 6.51
C PRO A 57 5.01 -15.96 7.17
N VAL A 58 4.15 -15.24 6.46
CA VAL A 58 3.49 -14.02 6.96
C VAL A 58 2.42 -14.37 7.98
N SER A 59 2.67 -14.02 9.25
CA SER A 59 1.75 -14.28 10.35
C SER A 59 0.61 -13.23 10.44
N GLU A 60 -0.38 -13.52 11.28
CA GLU A 60 -1.43 -12.52 11.60
C GLU A 60 -0.85 -11.26 12.27
N GLU A 61 0.15 -11.41 13.11
CA GLU A 61 0.86 -10.29 13.74
C GLU A 61 1.56 -9.40 12.70
N ASP A 62 2.22 -10.01 11.70
CA ASP A 62 2.86 -9.27 10.61
C ASP A 62 1.84 -8.46 9.80
N ARG A 63 0.68 -9.04 9.51
CA ARG A 63 -0.41 -8.33 8.80
C ARG A 63 -0.93 -7.15 9.60
N GLN A 64 -1.11 -7.31 10.92
CA GLN A 64 -1.51 -6.21 11.80
C GLN A 64 -0.46 -5.09 11.85
N GLN A 65 0.84 -5.43 11.82
CA GLN A 65 1.91 -4.44 11.73
C GLN A 65 1.88 -3.69 10.39
N VAL A 66 1.65 -4.39 9.28
CA VAL A 66 1.50 -3.76 7.96
C VAL A 66 0.30 -2.80 7.93
N ASP A 67 -0.83 -3.17 8.53
CA ASP A 67 -2.01 -2.30 8.58
C ASP A 67 -1.76 -1.03 9.42
N LYS A 68 -1.03 -1.14 10.53
CA LYS A 68 -0.59 0.03 11.33
C LYS A 68 0.35 0.94 10.54
N LEU A 69 1.28 0.36 9.76
CA LEU A 69 2.17 1.13 8.89
C LEU A 69 1.37 1.87 7.82
N LYS A 70 0.41 1.22 7.16
CA LYS A 70 -0.46 1.88 6.16
C LYS A 70 -1.20 3.07 6.75
N GLU A 71 -1.78 2.94 7.95
CA GLU A 71 -2.49 4.03 8.60
C GLU A 71 -1.55 5.17 9.00
N HIS A 72 -0.34 4.86 9.47
CA HIS A 72 0.68 5.85 9.77
C HIS A 72 1.07 6.66 8.51
N TYR A 73 1.37 5.98 7.41
CA TYR A 73 1.69 6.64 6.14
C TYR A 73 0.52 7.45 5.58
N ARG A 74 -0.71 6.96 5.73
CA ARG A 74 -1.92 7.73 5.35
C ARG A 74 -2.03 9.02 6.14
N THR A 75 -1.77 9.00 7.45
CA THR A 75 -1.80 10.18 8.31
C THR A 75 -0.69 11.16 7.95
N LEU A 76 0.54 10.70 7.74
CA LEU A 76 1.66 11.52 7.27
C LEU A 76 1.38 12.12 5.91
N GLY A 77 0.80 11.34 4.99
CA GLY A 77 0.42 11.81 3.68
C GLY A 77 -0.56 12.98 3.72
N LYS A 78 -1.61 12.90 4.55
CA LYS A 78 -2.56 14.01 4.74
C LYS A 78 -1.89 15.27 5.27
N GLN A 79 -1.02 15.15 6.27
CA GLN A 79 -0.27 16.29 6.82
C GLN A 79 0.66 16.91 5.77
N GLY A 80 1.32 16.09 4.98
CA GLY A 80 2.17 16.56 3.90
C GLY A 80 1.40 17.29 2.80
N LEU A 81 0.22 16.82 2.40
CA LEU A 81 -0.64 17.52 1.44
C LEU A 81 -1.11 18.88 1.97
N GLU A 82 -1.34 19.03 3.26
CA GLU A 82 -1.64 20.33 3.87
C GLU A 82 -0.46 21.31 3.76
N VAL A 83 0.77 20.82 3.97
CA VAL A 83 1.99 21.62 3.79
C VAL A 83 2.16 22.06 2.33
N ILE A 84 1.97 21.16 1.37
CA ILE A 84 2.02 21.51 -0.06
C ILE A 84 0.96 22.57 -0.40
N ARG A 85 -0.28 22.38 0.02
CA ARG A 85 -1.36 23.35 -0.18
C ARG A 85 -1.00 24.74 0.36
N ASP A 86 -0.43 24.81 1.57
CA ASP A 86 -0.01 26.05 2.20
C ASP A 86 1.11 26.75 1.41
N ILE A 87 2.04 26.00 0.86
CA ILE A 87 3.10 26.54 0.00
C ILE A 87 2.52 27.05 -1.32
N VAL A 88 1.69 26.27 -1.99
CA VAL A 88 1.06 26.65 -3.27
C VAL A 88 0.21 27.91 -3.12
N SER A 89 -0.54 28.05 -2.02
CA SER A 89 -1.37 29.23 -1.76
C SER A 89 -0.59 30.53 -1.54
N ARG A 90 0.75 30.47 -1.44
CA ARG A 90 1.60 31.67 -1.36
C ARG A 90 2.03 32.22 -2.73
N PHE A 91 1.82 31.46 -3.79
CA PHE A 91 2.07 31.92 -5.16
C PHE A 91 0.95 32.86 -5.63
N ASP A 92 1.28 33.71 -6.60
CA ASP A 92 0.28 34.54 -7.26
C ASP A 92 -0.81 33.66 -7.89
N GLU A 93 -2.09 34.09 -7.73
CA GLU A 93 -3.26 33.33 -8.18
C GLU A 93 -3.38 31.92 -7.55
N GLU A 94 -2.63 31.63 -6.46
CA GLU A 94 -2.60 30.33 -5.77
C GLU A 94 -2.25 29.16 -6.71
N GLU A 95 -1.37 29.42 -7.68
CA GLU A 95 -0.91 28.39 -8.62
C GLU A 95 0.55 28.60 -9.02
N PHE A 96 1.23 27.52 -9.38
CA PHE A 96 2.49 27.57 -10.08
C PHE A 96 2.63 26.44 -11.09
N SER A 97 3.41 26.68 -12.12
CA SER A 97 3.84 25.67 -13.09
C SER A 97 5.29 25.92 -13.49
N VAL A 98 5.96 24.89 -13.96
CA VAL A 98 7.35 24.96 -14.44
C VAL A 98 7.34 24.82 -15.96
N GLU A 99 7.74 25.89 -16.67
CA GLU A 99 7.76 25.87 -18.12
C GLU A 99 8.83 24.88 -18.64
N GLY A 100 8.41 23.99 -19.52
CA GLY A 100 9.31 23.01 -20.15
C GLY A 100 9.76 21.87 -19.24
N TYR A 101 9.19 21.75 -18.05
CA TYR A 101 9.49 20.66 -17.12
C TYR A 101 8.22 20.02 -16.57
N SER A 102 8.21 18.68 -16.53
CA SER A 102 7.10 17.92 -15.96
C SER A 102 7.60 16.60 -15.37
N VAL A 103 6.87 16.08 -14.39
CA VAL A 103 7.24 14.87 -13.67
C VAL A 103 6.27 13.75 -14.03
N PRO A 104 6.76 12.57 -14.48
CA PRO A 104 5.89 11.45 -14.81
C PRO A 104 5.25 10.86 -13.54
N VAL A 105 3.94 10.63 -13.61
CA VAL A 105 3.12 9.99 -12.57
C VAL A 105 2.09 9.07 -13.22
N CYS A 106 1.38 8.28 -12.40
CA CYS A 106 0.21 7.53 -12.86
C CYS A 106 -1.05 8.07 -12.18
N ASP A 107 -2.13 8.18 -12.93
CA ASP A 107 -3.44 8.52 -12.38
C ASP A 107 -4.11 7.31 -11.67
N GLU A 108 -5.38 7.47 -11.23
CA GLU A 108 -6.13 6.42 -10.56
C GLU A 108 -6.29 5.15 -11.41
N ASP A 109 -6.46 5.32 -12.72
CA ASP A 109 -6.63 4.23 -13.68
C ASP A 109 -5.31 3.60 -14.10
N ARG A 110 -4.18 4.08 -13.54
CA ARG A 110 -2.79 3.74 -13.87
C ARG A 110 -2.36 4.18 -15.26
N ASP A 111 -3.05 5.17 -15.82
CA ASP A 111 -2.64 5.77 -17.07
C ASP A 111 -1.46 6.73 -16.82
N PRO A 112 -0.41 6.68 -17.66
CA PRO A 112 0.73 7.56 -17.53
C PRO A 112 0.33 9.00 -17.87
N CYS A 113 0.73 9.93 -17.02
CA CYS A 113 0.54 11.36 -17.21
C CYS A 113 1.72 12.13 -16.60
N TYR A 114 1.76 13.43 -16.82
CA TYR A 114 2.84 14.29 -16.36
C TYR A 114 2.29 15.43 -15.53
N VAL A 115 2.81 15.62 -14.32
CA VAL A 115 2.51 16.80 -13.48
C VAL A 115 3.47 17.92 -13.86
N TYR A 116 2.95 19.07 -14.22
CA TYR A 116 3.74 20.26 -14.54
C TYR A 116 3.47 21.46 -13.62
N GLY A 117 2.50 21.36 -12.73
CA GLY A 117 2.17 22.42 -11.79
C GLY A 117 1.15 21.99 -10.75
N PHE A 118 0.91 22.88 -9.81
CA PHE A 118 -0.07 22.73 -8.74
C PHE A 118 -0.86 24.02 -8.56
N SER A 119 -2.12 23.89 -8.13
CA SER A 119 -3.00 25.00 -7.81
C SER A 119 -3.84 24.72 -6.56
N VAL A 120 -4.37 25.77 -5.94
CA VAL A 120 -5.39 25.66 -4.89
C VAL A 120 -6.68 26.27 -5.42
N LYS A 121 -7.72 25.43 -5.56
CA LYS A 121 -9.05 25.82 -6.02
C LYS A 121 -10.10 25.44 -5.00
N ASP A 122 -10.90 26.39 -4.59
CA ASP A 122 -11.91 26.22 -3.54
C ASP A 122 -11.35 25.59 -2.26
N GLY A 123 -10.10 25.95 -1.90
CA GLY A 123 -9.39 25.42 -0.74
C GLY A 123 -8.85 24.01 -0.91
N LYS A 124 -8.94 23.42 -2.12
CA LYS A 124 -8.42 22.08 -2.44
C LYS A 124 -7.16 22.19 -3.27
N LEU A 125 -6.16 21.36 -2.90
CA LEU A 125 -4.96 21.22 -3.71
C LEU A 125 -5.28 20.39 -4.94
N CYS A 126 -4.89 20.91 -6.12
CA CYS A 126 -5.04 20.27 -7.41
C CYS A 126 -3.67 20.15 -8.09
N ALA A 127 -3.51 19.14 -8.93
CA ALA A 127 -2.36 18.96 -9.81
C ALA A 127 -2.77 19.24 -11.26
N SER A 128 -1.91 19.91 -11.99
CA SER A 128 -2.07 20.14 -13.42
C SER A 128 -1.38 19.02 -14.18
N LEU A 129 -2.17 18.21 -14.89
CA LEU A 129 -1.73 17.03 -15.61
C LEU A 129 -1.75 17.24 -17.11
N ASP A 130 -0.73 16.74 -17.77
CA ASP A 130 -0.65 16.62 -19.24
C ASP A 130 -0.57 15.13 -19.59
N TYR A 131 -1.47 14.69 -20.45
CA TYR A 131 -1.47 13.35 -21.02
C TYR A 131 -0.85 13.40 -22.42
N ASP A 132 -0.12 12.37 -22.80
CA ASP A 132 0.55 12.27 -24.11
C ASP A 132 -0.38 12.52 -25.31
N SER A 133 -1.69 12.44 -25.10
CA SER A 133 -2.71 12.80 -26.10
C SER A 133 -2.88 14.32 -26.31
N GLY A 134 -2.18 15.14 -25.54
CA GLY A 134 -2.39 16.62 -25.51
C GLY A 134 -3.62 17.03 -24.70
N ASP A 135 -4.18 16.12 -23.90
CA ASP A 135 -5.29 16.39 -22.98
C ASP A 135 -4.72 16.95 -21.67
N ILE A 136 -5.04 18.19 -21.38
CA ILE A 136 -4.63 18.87 -20.15
C ILE A 136 -5.79 18.84 -19.17
N ARG A 137 -5.53 18.34 -17.96
CA ARG A 137 -6.53 18.26 -16.88
C ARG A 137 -5.98 18.84 -15.60
N GLU A 138 -6.86 19.45 -14.85
CA GLU A 138 -6.60 19.79 -13.46
C GLU A 138 -7.44 18.88 -12.56
N VAL A 139 -6.79 18.13 -11.69
CA VAL A 139 -7.44 17.14 -10.85
C VAL A 139 -7.09 17.35 -9.38
N PRO A 140 -8.02 17.08 -8.44
CA PRO A 140 -7.69 17.06 -7.02
C PRO A 140 -6.59 16.01 -6.74
N VAL A 141 -5.63 16.36 -5.89
CA VAL A 141 -4.49 15.47 -5.58
C VAL A 141 -4.89 14.20 -4.84
N ASP A 142 -6.06 14.16 -4.22
CA ASP A 142 -6.60 12.97 -3.56
C ASP A 142 -6.99 11.85 -4.55
N SER A 143 -7.12 12.20 -5.84
CA SER A 143 -7.27 11.25 -6.95
C SER A 143 -5.95 10.68 -7.48
N LEU A 144 -4.81 11.02 -6.89
CA LEU A 144 -3.48 10.58 -7.31
C LEU A 144 -2.78 9.82 -6.16
N ARG A 145 -1.71 9.11 -6.48
CA ARG A 145 -0.90 8.43 -5.47
C ARG A 145 -0.09 9.43 -4.67
N ILE A 146 -0.29 9.45 -3.35
CA ILE A 146 0.35 10.42 -2.45
C ILE A 146 1.87 10.46 -2.61
N GLY A 147 2.54 9.32 -2.71
CA GLY A 147 4.00 9.27 -2.88
C GLY A 147 4.48 9.97 -4.14
N GLU A 148 3.80 9.73 -5.27
CA GLU A 148 4.12 10.37 -6.55
C GLU A 148 3.86 11.88 -6.52
N ILE A 149 2.86 12.35 -5.78
CA ILE A 149 2.57 13.78 -5.58
C ILE A 149 3.71 14.47 -4.83
N PHE A 150 4.24 13.86 -3.76
CA PHE A 150 5.37 14.43 -3.03
C PHE A 150 6.61 14.53 -3.89
N ASP A 151 6.94 13.48 -4.62
CA ASP A 151 8.10 13.46 -5.51
C ASP A 151 7.95 14.51 -6.61
N ALA A 152 6.79 14.58 -7.26
CA ALA A 152 6.49 15.59 -8.28
C ALA A 152 6.59 17.02 -7.74
N PHE A 153 6.02 17.28 -6.56
CA PHE A 153 6.08 18.60 -5.95
C PHE A 153 7.52 19.03 -5.65
N CYS A 154 8.32 18.14 -5.03
CA CYS A 154 9.73 18.41 -4.73
C CYS A 154 10.53 18.71 -5.99
N GLU A 155 10.38 17.88 -7.03
CA GLU A 155 11.10 18.07 -8.29
C GLU A 155 10.70 19.38 -9.00
N LEU A 156 9.42 19.73 -9.00
CA LEU A 156 8.95 20.98 -9.60
C LEU A 156 9.46 22.20 -8.84
N ILE A 157 9.44 22.20 -7.51
CA ILE A 157 9.98 23.29 -6.69
C ILE A 157 11.49 23.47 -6.90
N GLU A 158 12.25 22.39 -7.06
CA GLU A 158 13.69 22.47 -7.35
C GLU A 158 14.00 23.04 -8.74
N ASN A 159 13.06 23.01 -9.66
CA ASN A 159 13.22 23.50 -11.04
C ASN A 159 12.48 24.83 -11.31
N LEU A 160 11.93 25.48 -10.27
CA LEU A 160 11.43 26.85 -10.36
C LEU A 160 12.61 27.85 -10.58
#